data_4a9058be99dfeb1538ee5954ab3f432d
#
_entry.id   4a9058be99dfeb1538ee5954ab3f432d
#
_cell.length_a   1.000
_cell.length_b   1.000
_cell.length_c   1.000
_cell.angle_alpha   90.00
_cell.angle_beta   90.00
_cell.angle_gamma   90.00
#
_symmetry.space_group_name_H-M   'P 1'
#
loop_
_entity.id
_entity.type
_entity.pdbx_description
1 polymer ?
#
loop_
_entity_poly.entity_id
_entity_poly.type
_entity_poly.pdbx_seq_one_letter_code
_entity_poly.pdbx_strand_id
1 'polypeptide(L)'
;GNGHVKTFWSVGQHCICCAREAAARGLSNRMVLASLLHDASECYMSDVPTPFKNELPEYQEQEAYLLHLIYEKFLGSDLTAQEQAQLEEIDHAMLWYDLDGLLEKQDGEPPKLHIELDYTVESFAKVEAEYIRIFEKYSRSEK
;
A
#
# COMPACT_ATOMS: atom_id res chain seq x y z
N GLY A 1 -4.43 2.58 11.07
CA GLY A 1 -5.57 2.35 11.83
C GLY A 1 -6.07 3.42 12.78
N ASN A 2 -5.39 4.53 12.99
CA ASN A 2 -5.87 5.66 13.81
C ASN A 2 -6.51 5.29 15.14
N GLY A 3 -6.08 4.18 15.76
CA GLY A 3 -6.56 3.77 17.09
C GLY A 3 -7.90 3.06 17.14
N HIS A 4 -8.53 2.81 16.01
CA HIS A 4 -9.86 2.16 15.94
C HIS A 4 -9.82 0.68 15.61
N VAL A 5 -8.63 0.11 15.37
CA VAL A 5 -8.48 -1.29 15.00
C VAL A 5 -8.28 -2.18 16.23
N LYS A 6 -8.62 -3.46 16.08
CA LYS A 6 -8.48 -4.46 17.16
C LYS A 6 -7.03 -4.73 17.55
N THR A 7 -6.11 -4.66 16.58
CA THR A 7 -4.67 -4.81 16.78
C THR A 7 -3.96 -3.70 16.03
N PHE A 8 -2.73 -3.37 16.45
CA PHE A 8 -1.94 -2.37 15.75
C PHE A 8 -1.56 -2.87 14.35
N TRP A 9 -1.85 -2.06 13.35
CA TRP A 9 -1.56 -2.36 11.95
C TRP A 9 -1.05 -1.09 11.26
N SER A 10 0.19 -1.11 10.81
CA SER A 10 0.83 0.07 10.25
C SER A 10 0.63 0.18 8.73
N VAL A 11 0.84 1.39 8.21
CA VAL A 11 0.88 1.64 6.77
C VAL A 11 1.95 0.75 6.11
N GLY A 12 3.10 0.58 6.79
CA GLY A 12 4.16 -0.30 6.29
C GLY A 12 3.71 -1.73 6.11
N GLN A 13 2.95 -2.27 7.06
CA GLN A 13 2.42 -3.64 6.95
C GLN A 13 1.42 -3.76 5.80
N HIS A 14 0.54 -2.78 5.64
CA HIS A 14 -0.39 -2.74 4.52
C HIS A 14 0.37 -2.72 3.17
N CYS A 15 1.37 -1.87 3.04
CA CYS A 15 2.16 -1.78 1.82
C CYS A 15 2.93 -3.06 1.51
N ILE A 16 3.48 -3.71 2.53
CA ILE A 16 4.14 -5.01 2.38
C ILE A 16 3.16 -6.06 1.83
N CYS A 17 1.95 -6.10 2.36
CA CYS A 17 0.92 -7.02 1.88
C CYS A 17 0.55 -6.73 0.42
N CYS A 18 0.40 -5.46 0.05
CA CYS A 18 0.13 -5.08 -1.33
C CYS A 18 1.26 -5.51 -2.28
N ALA A 19 2.51 -5.31 -1.86
CA ALA A 19 3.67 -5.73 -2.67
C ALA A 19 3.72 -7.25 -2.84
N ARG A 20 3.47 -8.00 -1.77
CA ARG A 20 3.43 -9.46 -1.82
C ARG A 20 2.33 -9.97 -2.75
N GLU A 21 1.16 -9.34 -2.69
CA GLU A 21 0.04 -9.72 -3.58
C GLU A 21 0.39 -9.42 -5.04
N ALA A 22 1.00 -8.27 -5.32
CA ALA A 22 1.45 -7.93 -6.68
C ALA A 22 2.44 -8.97 -7.22
N ALA A 23 3.40 -9.38 -6.39
CA ALA A 23 4.38 -10.41 -6.77
C ALA A 23 3.69 -11.77 -7.01
N ALA A 24 2.75 -12.14 -6.14
CA ALA A 24 2.03 -13.41 -6.26
C ALA A 24 1.13 -13.45 -7.50
N ARG A 25 0.63 -12.30 -7.95
CA ARG A 25 -0.15 -12.18 -9.20
C ARG A 25 0.74 -12.24 -10.44
N GLY A 26 2.06 -12.26 -10.27
CA GLY A 26 3.01 -12.30 -11.38
C GLY A 26 3.23 -10.96 -12.06
N LEU A 27 2.92 -9.86 -11.39
CA LEU A 27 3.15 -8.53 -11.94
C LEU A 27 4.64 -8.19 -11.98
N SER A 28 5.00 -7.19 -12.78
CA SER A 28 6.40 -6.77 -12.95
C SER A 28 7.03 -6.29 -11.64
N ASN A 29 8.36 -6.31 -11.58
CA ASN A 29 9.09 -5.76 -10.44
C ASN A 29 8.73 -4.29 -10.19
N ARG A 30 8.52 -3.53 -11.28
CA ARG A 30 8.03 -2.16 -11.22
C ARG A 30 6.71 -2.07 -10.46
N MET A 31 5.75 -2.95 -10.74
CA MET A 31 4.44 -2.94 -10.09
C MET A 31 4.52 -3.40 -8.62
N VAL A 32 5.39 -4.36 -8.31
CA VAL A 32 5.63 -4.76 -6.91
C VAL A 32 6.19 -3.58 -6.13
N LEU A 33 7.16 -2.88 -6.69
CA LEU A 33 7.75 -1.70 -6.07
C LEU A 33 6.74 -0.56 -5.93
N ALA A 34 5.92 -0.32 -6.95
CA ALA A 34 4.85 0.68 -6.89
C ALA A 34 3.84 0.36 -5.77
N SER A 35 3.49 -0.91 -5.61
CA SER A 35 2.58 -1.36 -4.55
C SER A 35 3.18 -1.12 -3.16
N LEU A 36 4.48 -1.30 -3.01
CA LEU A 36 5.18 -1.02 -1.77
C LEU A 36 5.21 0.48 -1.46
N LEU A 37 5.33 1.32 -2.48
CA LEU A 37 5.53 2.77 -2.35
C LEU A 37 4.23 3.59 -2.37
N HIS A 38 3.09 2.98 -2.72
CA HIS A 38 1.88 3.75 -3.02
C HIS A 38 1.35 4.62 -1.87
N ASP A 39 1.64 4.25 -0.64
CA ASP A 39 1.27 5.04 0.55
C ASP A 39 2.47 5.76 1.18
N ALA A 40 3.60 5.83 0.48
CA ALA A 40 4.80 6.47 1.03
C ALA A 40 4.60 7.95 1.32
N SER A 41 3.70 8.63 0.61
CA SER A 41 3.35 10.02 0.87
C SER A 41 2.84 10.25 2.29
N GLU A 42 2.21 9.24 2.91
CA GLU A 42 1.70 9.34 4.28
C GLU A 42 2.82 9.49 5.32
N CYS A 43 4.05 9.15 4.97
CA CYS A 43 5.22 9.39 5.82
C CYS A 43 5.49 10.88 6.02
N TYR A 44 5.10 11.70 5.04
CA TYR A 44 5.34 13.15 5.04
C TYR A 44 4.07 13.96 5.30
N MET A 45 2.91 13.40 4.95
CA MET A 45 1.62 14.04 5.09
C MET A 45 0.72 13.12 5.91
N SER A 46 0.38 13.43 7.10
CA SER A 46 -0.41 12.58 8.00
C SER A 46 -1.52 11.81 7.29
N ASP A 47 -1.82 10.61 7.77
CA ASP A 47 -2.92 9.80 7.26
C ASP A 47 -4.25 10.49 7.59
N VAL A 48 -4.96 10.92 6.55
CA VAL A 48 -6.28 11.56 6.68
C VAL A 48 -7.33 10.59 6.16
N PRO A 49 -8.36 10.26 6.95
CA PRO A 49 -9.44 9.38 6.51
C PRO A 49 -10.10 9.87 5.22
N THR A 50 -10.45 8.93 4.33
CA THR A 50 -10.96 9.23 2.99
C THR A 50 -12.12 10.27 2.96
N PRO A 51 -13.12 10.22 3.85
CA PRO A 51 -14.17 11.22 3.82
C PRO A 51 -13.65 12.66 3.99
N PHE A 52 -12.62 12.85 4.81
CA PHE A 52 -12.01 14.17 5.01
C PHE A 52 -11.12 14.56 3.85
N LYS A 53 -10.40 13.61 3.24
CA LYS A 53 -9.59 13.85 2.05
C LYS A 53 -10.44 14.41 0.90
N ASN A 54 -11.65 13.90 0.73
CA ASN A 54 -12.55 14.33 -0.33
C ASN A 54 -12.99 15.79 -0.19
N GLU A 55 -12.90 16.34 1.02
CA GLU A 55 -13.22 17.75 1.31
C GLU A 55 -11.99 18.66 1.29
N LEU A 56 -10.78 18.11 1.03
CA LEU A 56 -9.52 18.85 1.07
C LEU A 56 -8.77 18.72 -0.26
N PRO A 57 -9.23 19.41 -1.32
CA PRO A 57 -8.60 19.27 -2.65
C PRO A 57 -7.12 19.65 -2.68
N GLU A 58 -6.70 20.67 -1.92
CA GLU A 58 -5.28 21.01 -1.83
C GLU A 58 -4.45 19.89 -1.24
N TYR A 59 -4.95 19.21 -0.23
CA TYR A 59 -4.29 18.06 0.36
C TYR A 59 -4.13 16.94 -0.67
N GLN A 60 -5.19 16.65 -1.42
CA GLN A 60 -5.16 15.62 -2.46
C GLN A 60 -4.15 15.94 -3.57
N GLU A 61 -4.06 17.20 -3.98
CA GLU A 61 -3.09 17.64 -4.98
C GLU A 61 -1.65 17.49 -4.48
N GLN A 62 -1.40 17.87 -3.23
CA GLN A 62 -0.07 17.75 -2.63
C GLN A 62 0.34 16.30 -2.45
N GLU A 63 -0.59 15.44 -2.03
CA GLU A 63 -0.35 14.01 -1.89
C GLU A 63 -0.03 13.37 -3.25
N ALA A 64 -0.81 13.70 -4.27
CA ALA A 64 -0.59 13.20 -5.64
C ALA A 64 0.75 13.68 -6.20
N TYR A 65 1.11 14.94 -5.97
CA TYR A 65 2.39 15.49 -6.42
C TYR A 65 3.57 14.81 -5.74
N LEU A 66 3.48 14.63 -4.43
CA LEU A 66 4.53 13.96 -3.67
C LEU A 66 4.72 12.50 -4.13
N LEU A 67 3.61 11.80 -4.35
CA LEU A 67 3.65 10.43 -4.83
C LEU A 67 4.24 10.35 -6.24
N HIS A 68 3.90 11.30 -7.11
CA HIS A 68 4.49 11.43 -8.44
C HIS A 68 6.03 11.56 -8.34
N LEU A 69 6.53 12.41 -7.44
CA LEU A 69 7.97 12.57 -7.23
C LEU A 69 8.62 11.26 -6.75
N ILE A 70 7.94 10.53 -5.87
CA ILE A 70 8.42 9.24 -5.36
C ILE A 70 8.52 8.23 -6.51
N TYR A 71 7.51 8.11 -7.34
CA TYR A 71 7.52 7.21 -8.49
C TYR A 71 8.59 7.60 -9.51
N GLU A 72 8.73 8.89 -9.80
CA GLU A 72 9.79 9.38 -10.70
C GLU A 72 11.16 8.98 -10.18
N LYS A 73 11.40 9.16 -8.89
CA LYS A 73 12.70 8.88 -8.27
C LYS A 73 13.01 7.38 -8.26
N PHE A 74 12.07 6.54 -7.85
CA PHE A 74 12.33 5.13 -7.59
C PHE A 74 11.94 4.21 -8.74
N LEU A 75 10.98 4.60 -9.58
CA LEU A 75 10.54 3.81 -10.73
C LEU A 75 11.05 4.38 -12.06
N GLY A 76 11.54 5.62 -12.05
CA GLY A 76 11.99 6.32 -13.24
C GLY A 76 10.89 7.06 -13.99
N SER A 77 9.64 6.82 -13.67
CA SER A 77 8.48 7.50 -14.28
C SER A 77 7.25 7.29 -13.43
N ASP A 78 6.26 8.15 -13.60
CA ASP A 78 4.96 7.98 -12.96
C ASP A 78 4.25 6.74 -13.52
N LEU A 79 3.21 6.28 -12.81
CA LEU A 79 2.41 5.15 -13.26
C LEU A 79 1.54 5.55 -14.44
N THR A 80 1.36 4.61 -15.38
CA THR A 80 0.36 4.76 -16.45
C THR A 80 -1.03 4.57 -15.86
N ALA A 81 -2.08 4.95 -16.61
CA ALA A 81 -3.45 4.74 -16.17
C ALA A 81 -3.75 3.25 -15.91
N GLN A 82 -3.22 2.36 -16.76
CA GLN A 82 -3.40 0.92 -16.58
C GLN A 82 -2.69 0.41 -15.31
N GLU A 83 -1.48 0.87 -15.07
CA GLU A 83 -0.72 0.51 -13.87
C GLU A 83 -1.43 1.01 -12.62
N GLN A 84 -1.95 2.24 -12.66
CA GLN A 84 -2.70 2.81 -11.55
C GLN A 84 -3.97 1.98 -11.26
N ALA A 85 -4.67 1.53 -12.29
CA ALA A 85 -5.86 0.69 -12.13
C ALA A 85 -5.52 -0.65 -11.49
N GLN A 86 -4.41 -1.27 -11.89
CA GLN A 86 -3.94 -2.52 -11.29
C GLN A 86 -3.58 -2.34 -9.81
N LEU A 87 -2.90 -1.24 -9.49
CA LEU A 87 -2.54 -0.92 -8.11
C LEU A 87 -3.79 -0.70 -7.25
N GLU A 88 -4.75 0.05 -7.75
CA GLU A 88 -6.01 0.31 -7.04
C GLU A 88 -6.80 -0.97 -6.77
N GLU A 89 -6.80 -1.90 -7.71
CA GLU A 89 -7.45 -3.19 -7.51
C GLU A 89 -6.83 -3.96 -6.34
N ILE A 90 -5.49 -3.98 -6.26
CA ILE A 90 -4.78 -4.63 -5.15
C ILE A 90 -5.06 -3.91 -3.84
N ASP A 91 -4.96 -2.59 -3.84
CA ASP A 91 -5.18 -1.77 -2.65
C ASP A 91 -6.60 -1.94 -2.10
N HIS A 92 -7.62 -1.89 -2.96
CA HIS A 92 -9.01 -2.09 -2.56
C HIS A 92 -9.25 -3.49 -2.02
N ALA A 93 -8.69 -4.51 -2.66
CA ALA A 93 -8.81 -5.89 -2.19
C ALA A 93 -8.17 -6.03 -0.81
N MET A 94 -6.98 -5.48 -0.62
CA MET A 94 -6.27 -5.54 0.65
C MET A 94 -7.01 -4.77 1.74
N LEU A 95 -7.55 -3.59 1.39
CA LEU A 95 -8.33 -2.78 2.34
C LEU A 95 -9.58 -3.51 2.82
N TRP A 96 -10.25 -4.26 1.94
CA TRP A 96 -11.41 -5.07 2.33
C TRP A 96 -11.05 -6.03 3.48
N TYR A 97 -9.92 -6.73 3.33
CA TYR A 97 -9.46 -7.67 4.36
C TYR A 97 -8.97 -6.96 5.62
N ASP A 98 -8.33 -5.82 5.48
CA ASP A 98 -7.88 -5.03 6.64
C ASP A 98 -9.09 -4.57 7.48
N LEU A 99 -10.15 -4.10 6.84
CA LEU A 99 -11.38 -3.71 7.52
C LEU A 99 -12.06 -4.92 8.17
N ASP A 100 -12.17 -6.03 7.46
CA ASP A 100 -12.79 -7.25 7.98
C ASP A 100 -12.01 -7.82 9.18
N GLY A 101 -10.69 -7.86 9.08
CA GLY A 101 -9.83 -8.45 10.11
C GLY A 101 -9.60 -7.57 11.32
N LEU A 102 -9.59 -6.26 11.13
CA LEU A 102 -9.16 -5.30 12.17
C LEU A 102 -10.31 -4.53 12.82
N LEU A 103 -11.38 -4.26 12.08
CA LEU A 103 -12.53 -3.49 12.58
C LEU A 103 -13.76 -4.36 12.73
N GLU A 104 -14.53 -4.46 11.68
CA GLU A 104 -15.79 -5.19 11.66
C GLU A 104 -15.85 -6.08 10.44
N LYS A 105 -16.58 -7.19 10.59
CA LYS A 105 -16.79 -8.11 9.48
C LYS A 105 -17.49 -7.36 8.33
N GLN A 106 -16.90 -7.47 7.15
CA GLN A 106 -17.44 -6.79 5.97
C GLN A 106 -18.52 -7.64 5.30
N ASP A 107 -19.53 -6.95 4.73
CA ASP A 107 -20.56 -7.61 3.94
C ASP A 107 -20.06 -7.87 2.52
N GLY A 108 -20.65 -8.89 1.90
CA GLY A 108 -20.37 -9.25 0.51
C GLY A 108 -19.29 -10.30 0.36
N GLU A 109 -18.99 -10.63 -0.87
CA GLU A 109 -18.01 -11.64 -1.20
C GLU A 109 -16.59 -11.07 -1.05
N PRO A 110 -15.68 -11.79 -0.34
CA PRO A 110 -14.30 -11.32 -0.21
C PRO A 110 -13.59 -11.30 -1.56
N PRO A 111 -12.79 -10.26 -1.84
CA PRO A 111 -11.95 -10.25 -3.03
C PRO A 111 -10.96 -11.41 -3.00
N LYS A 112 -10.63 -11.93 -4.16
CA LYS A 112 -9.69 -13.04 -4.25
C LYS A 112 -8.25 -12.54 -4.11
N LEU A 113 -7.51 -13.13 -3.17
CA LEU A 113 -6.09 -12.85 -2.97
C LEU A 113 -5.26 -14.08 -3.33
N HIS A 114 -3.99 -13.83 -3.67
CA HIS A 114 -3.01 -14.87 -4.00
C HIS A 114 -2.05 -15.14 -2.84
N ILE A 115 -2.20 -14.41 -1.74
CA ILE A 115 -1.39 -14.60 -0.52
C ILE A 115 -2.31 -14.84 0.67
N GLU A 116 -1.74 -15.40 1.73
CA GLU A 116 -2.40 -15.49 3.03
C GLU A 116 -2.02 -14.27 3.85
N LEU A 117 -2.99 -13.73 4.61
CA LEU A 117 -2.78 -12.56 5.44
C LEU A 117 -2.56 -12.98 6.89
N ASP A 118 -1.64 -12.30 7.56
CA ASP A 118 -1.33 -12.50 8.96
C ASP A 118 -1.35 -11.15 9.67
N TYR A 119 -2.33 -10.95 10.54
CA TYR A 119 -2.52 -9.71 11.30
C TYR A 119 -1.83 -9.74 12.67
N THR A 120 -0.82 -10.58 12.83
CA THR A 120 -0.03 -10.63 14.05
C THR A 120 0.67 -9.29 14.28
N VAL A 121 0.70 -8.84 15.52
CA VAL A 121 1.43 -7.63 15.90
C VAL A 121 2.92 -7.87 15.75
N GLU A 122 3.59 -7.01 14.99
CA GLU A 122 5.03 -7.08 14.79
C GLU A 122 5.70 -5.80 15.27
N SER A 123 6.98 -5.90 15.67
CA SER A 123 7.74 -4.72 16.06
C SER A 123 7.97 -3.79 14.88
N PHE A 124 8.13 -2.50 15.16
CA PHE A 124 8.45 -1.51 14.12
C PHE A 124 9.74 -1.86 13.38
N ALA A 125 10.75 -2.33 14.13
CA ALA A 125 12.03 -2.70 13.53
C ALA A 125 11.89 -3.86 12.54
N LYS A 126 11.05 -4.85 12.86
CA LYS A 126 10.81 -5.99 11.99
C LYS A 126 10.06 -5.58 10.73
N VAL A 127 9.04 -4.73 10.85
CA VAL A 127 8.28 -4.20 9.70
C VAL A 127 9.20 -3.37 8.81
N GLU A 128 10.00 -2.49 9.40
CA GLU A 128 10.96 -1.66 8.65
C GLU A 128 11.97 -2.52 7.90
N ALA A 129 12.54 -3.53 8.54
CA ALA A 129 13.50 -4.42 7.91
C ALA A 129 12.89 -5.17 6.72
N GLU A 130 11.67 -5.66 6.85
CA GLU A 130 10.96 -6.35 5.77
C GLU A 130 10.63 -5.40 4.61
N TYR A 131 10.20 -4.19 4.92
CA TYR A 131 9.92 -3.17 3.91
C TYR A 131 11.18 -2.86 3.09
N ILE A 132 12.29 -2.63 3.76
CA ILE A 132 13.58 -2.34 3.11
C ILE A 132 14.04 -3.53 2.27
N ARG A 133 13.87 -4.74 2.79
CA ARG A 133 14.25 -5.97 2.07
C ARG A 133 13.50 -6.09 0.74
N ILE A 134 12.19 -5.85 0.75
CA ILE A 134 11.37 -5.89 -0.47
C ILE A 134 11.79 -4.76 -1.42
N PHE A 135 11.96 -3.56 -0.90
CA PHE A 135 12.40 -2.42 -1.69
C PHE A 135 13.71 -2.72 -2.41
N GLU A 136 14.72 -3.21 -1.71
CA GLU A 136 16.02 -3.54 -2.29
C GLU A 136 15.93 -4.64 -3.33
N LYS A 137 15.18 -5.70 -3.03
CA LYS A 137 15.00 -6.83 -3.94
C LYS A 137 14.45 -6.39 -5.29
N TYR A 138 13.37 -5.61 -5.28
CA TYR A 138 12.66 -5.25 -6.51
C TYR A 138 13.27 -4.03 -7.20
N SER A 139 13.95 -3.15 -6.48
CA SER A 139 14.70 -2.05 -7.07
C SER A 139 15.88 -2.54 -7.91
N ARG A 140 16.60 -3.54 -7.41
CA ARG A 140 17.77 -4.10 -8.12
C ARG A 140 17.37 -4.83 -9.39
N SER A 141 16.19 -5.44 -9.38
CA SER A 141 15.73 -6.25 -10.52
C SER A 141 15.24 -5.41 -11.70
N GLU A 142 15.05 -4.10 -11.50
CA GLU A 142 14.64 -3.17 -12.54
C GLU A 142 15.77 -2.81 -13.53
N LYS A 143 16.96 -3.18 -13.25
CA LYS A 143 18.13 -2.87 -14.08
C LYS A 143 18.26 -3.79 -15.30
#